data_934ad832b70d686f8ce833ebbc6b834b
#
_entry.id   934ad832b70d686f8ce833ebbc6b834b
#
_cell.length_a   1.000
_cell.length_b   1.000
_cell.length_c   1.000
_cell.angle_alpha   90.00
_cell.angle_beta   90.00
_cell.angle_gamma   90.00
#
_symmetry.space_group_name_H-M   'P 1'
#
loop_
_entity.id
_entity.type
_entity.pdbx_description
1 polymer ?
#
loop_
_entity_poly.entity_id
_entity_poly.type
_entity_poly.pdbx_seq_one_letter_code
_entity_poly.pdbx_strand_id
1 'polypeptide(L)'
;MTYYDAPTTDVREKDDKSPVTAADEAAHGILVEGLRRLDPSTPVISEESAADSYETRRGWRRFWLVDPLDGTKEFIKRRAEFTVNVALVADGEPVFGVVLAPALDLLYWAQKGEGAWREDKGGAPERIYSTAPAPGSPLTVVESLSHPSAELEEYLQTIPVARRVKAGSSLKFCWVADGRADIYPRLGPTMEWDVAAGDCVYRQSGRDGERSSPLTYNKPDLRNPSFVIGL
;
A
#
# COMPACT_ATOMS: atom_id res chain seq x y z
N MET A 1 9.48 -11.55 -11.58
CA MET A 1 10.44 -12.29 -10.71
C MET A 1 11.87 -12.34 -11.25
N THR A 2 12.13 -12.13 -12.55
CA THR A 2 13.47 -12.22 -13.18
C THR A 2 14.58 -11.50 -12.36
N TYR A 3 14.34 -10.28 -11.91
CA TYR A 3 15.30 -9.52 -11.09
C TYR A 3 15.40 -10.03 -9.65
N TYR A 4 14.32 -10.52 -9.06
CA TYR A 4 14.32 -11.08 -7.71
C TYR A 4 15.12 -12.37 -7.62
N ASP A 5 15.07 -13.20 -8.66
CA ASP A 5 15.77 -14.50 -8.71
C ASP A 5 17.22 -14.36 -9.25
N ALA A 6 17.62 -13.17 -9.72
CA ALA A 6 18.97 -12.93 -10.22
C ALA A 6 20.04 -13.09 -9.10
N PRO A 7 21.24 -13.62 -9.40
CA PRO A 7 22.26 -13.86 -8.37
C PRO A 7 22.78 -12.57 -7.70
N THR A 8 22.68 -11.43 -8.40
CA THR A 8 23.05 -10.10 -7.88
C THR A 8 21.94 -9.11 -8.16
N THR A 9 21.72 -8.17 -7.24
CA THR A 9 20.80 -7.03 -7.43
C THR A 9 21.64 -5.80 -7.72
N ASP A 10 21.43 -5.18 -8.88
CA ASP A 10 22.03 -3.86 -9.18
C ASP A 10 21.23 -2.81 -8.39
N VAL A 11 21.88 -2.26 -7.36
CA VAL A 11 21.28 -1.29 -6.43
C VAL A 11 21.94 0.06 -6.69
N ARG A 12 21.14 1.06 -7.01
CA ARG A 12 21.53 2.47 -7.07
C ARG A 12 20.89 3.24 -5.92
N GLU A 13 21.39 4.40 -5.63
CA GLU A 13 20.85 5.29 -4.60
C GLU A 13 20.21 6.48 -5.29
N LYS A 14 18.97 6.82 -4.90
CA LYS A 14 18.26 8.04 -5.34
C LYS A 14 18.83 9.27 -4.60
N ASP A 15 18.45 10.45 -5.03
CA ASP A 15 18.88 11.72 -4.41
C ASP A 15 18.48 11.82 -2.93
N ASP A 16 17.40 11.21 -2.53
CA ASP A 16 16.92 11.11 -1.14
C ASP A 16 17.56 9.98 -0.33
N LYS A 17 18.58 9.31 -0.88
CA LYS A 17 19.31 8.16 -0.32
C LYS A 17 18.47 6.87 -0.18
N SER A 18 17.29 6.80 -0.78
CA SER A 18 16.56 5.55 -0.89
C SER A 18 17.18 4.64 -1.98
N PRO A 19 17.16 3.32 -1.79
CA PRO A 19 17.65 2.40 -2.81
C PRO A 19 16.64 2.30 -3.97
N VAL A 20 17.13 2.20 -5.18
CA VAL A 20 16.38 1.83 -6.38
C VAL A 20 17.10 0.71 -7.11
N THR A 21 16.36 -0.20 -7.70
CA THR A 21 16.91 -1.32 -8.46
C THR A 21 16.41 -1.30 -9.91
N ALA A 22 17.06 -2.07 -10.76
CA ALA A 22 16.58 -2.28 -12.14
C ALA A 22 15.17 -2.91 -12.17
N ALA A 23 14.73 -3.55 -11.07
CA ALA A 23 13.38 -4.08 -10.96
C ALA A 23 12.33 -2.97 -10.83
N ASP A 24 12.62 -1.93 -10.03
CA ASP A 24 11.75 -0.75 -9.85
C ASP A 24 11.53 -0.06 -11.20
N GLU A 25 12.61 0.19 -11.95
CA GLU A 25 12.54 0.85 -13.26
C GLU A 25 11.79 0.02 -14.30
N ALA A 26 12.05 -1.30 -14.35
CA ALA A 26 11.37 -2.18 -15.29
C ALA A 26 9.88 -2.31 -14.98
N ALA A 27 9.52 -2.44 -13.69
CA ALA A 27 8.13 -2.48 -13.25
C ALA A 27 7.42 -1.16 -13.55
N HIS A 28 8.08 -0.01 -13.27
CA HIS A 28 7.58 1.31 -13.62
C HIS A 28 7.21 1.41 -15.12
N GLY A 29 8.15 1.04 -16.00
CA GLY A 29 7.93 1.10 -17.44
C GLY A 29 6.70 0.28 -17.88
N ILE A 30 6.59 -0.96 -17.41
CA ILE A 30 5.47 -1.86 -17.71
C ILE A 30 4.13 -1.29 -17.23
N LEU A 31 4.09 -0.84 -15.97
CA LEU A 31 2.85 -0.36 -15.34
C LEU A 31 2.36 0.94 -15.96
N VAL A 32 3.25 1.93 -16.09
CA VAL A 32 2.87 3.25 -16.62
C VAL A 32 2.45 3.16 -18.09
N GLU A 33 3.18 2.39 -18.91
CA GLU A 33 2.80 2.16 -20.30
C GLU A 33 1.46 1.41 -20.39
N GLY A 34 1.25 0.38 -19.56
CA GLY A 34 0.00 -0.37 -19.50
C GLY A 34 -1.20 0.51 -19.13
N LEU A 35 -1.06 1.34 -18.11
CA LEU A 35 -2.10 2.27 -17.66
C LEU A 35 -2.41 3.33 -18.72
N ARG A 36 -1.40 3.89 -19.37
CA ARG A 36 -1.59 4.86 -20.47
C ARG A 36 -2.28 4.26 -21.69
N ARG A 37 -2.07 2.98 -21.96
CA ARG A 37 -2.83 2.26 -23.02
C ARG A 37 -4.26 1.98 -22.62
N LEU A 38 -4.50 1.66 -21.34
CA LEU A 38 -5.82 1.35 -20.81
C LEU A 38 -6.71 2.61 -20.73
N ASP A 39 -6.16 3.70 -20.23
CA ASP A 39 -6.85 4.97 -20.02
C ASP A 39 -5.90 6.15 -20.33
N PRO A 40 -5.76 6.53 -21.62
CA PRO A 40 -4.84 7.59 -22.03
C PRO A 40 -5.15 8.98 -21.46
N SER A 41 -6.37 9.18 -21.00
CA SER A 41 -6.86 10.48 -20.48
C SER A 41 -6.58 10.67 -18.99
N THR A 42 -6.29 9.60 -18.26
CA THR A 42 -6.06 9.67 -16.80
C THR A 42 -4.56 9.81 -16.50
N PRO A 43 -4.14 10.89 -15.82
CA PRO A 43 -2.76 11.10 -15.42
C PRO A 43 -2.23 9.99 -14.52
N VAL A 44 -0.91 9.76 -14.56
CA VAL A 44 -0.23 8.76 -13.72
C VAL A 44 0.85 9.45 -12.89
N ILE A 45 0.78 9.31 -11.58
CA ILE A 45 1.84 9.65 -10.62
C ILE A 45 2.49 8.33 -10.20
N SER A 46 3.79 8.19 -10.41
CA SER A 46 4.55 7.02 -10.00
C SER A 46 5.75 7.44 -9.17
N GLU A 47 6.14 6.63 -8.18
CA GLU A 47 7.32 6.85 -7.36
C GLU A 47 8.59 7.07 -8.20
N GLU A 48 8.74 6.34 -9.31
CA GLU A 48 9.94 6.37 -10.17
C GLU A 48 9.87 7.45 -11.26
N SER A 49 8.96 8.41 -11.15
CA SER A 49 8.89 9.56 -12.06
C SER A 49 8.73 10.86 -11.28
N ALA A 50 9.24 11.96 -11.86
CA ALA A 50 8.95 13.29 -11.31
C ALA A 50 7.43 13.51 -11.32
N ALA A 51 6.87 13.82 -10.16
CA ALA A 51 5.47 14.19 -10.05
C ALA A 51 5.23 15.57 -10.65
N ASP A 52 4.10 15.74 -11.33
CA ASP A 52 3.65 17.05 -11.77
C ASP A 52 3.51 18.00 -10.58
N SER A 53 3.71 19.32 -10.83
CA SER A 53 3.53 20.34 -9.80
C SER A 53 2.13 20.32 -9.22
N TYR A 54 1.96 20.76 -7.99
CA TYR A 54 0.62 20.83 -7.39
C TYR A 54 -0.31 21.75 -8.21
N GLU A 55 0.21 22.83 -8.77
CA GLU A 55 -0.58 23.70 -9.63
C GLU A 55 -1.19 23.00 -10.84
N THR A 56 -0.46 22.03 -11.41
CA THR A 56 -0.95 21.18 -12.51
C THR A 56 -1.98 20.18 -12.00
N ARG A 57 -1.69 19.46 -10.94
CA ARG A 57 -2.50 18.32 -10.48
C ARG A 57 -3.65 18.67 -9.54
N ARG A 58 -3.70 19.89 -8.95
CA ARG A 58 -4.78 20.30 -8.03
C ARG A 58 -6.18 20.23 -8.62
N GLY A 59 -6.29 20.31 -9.96
CA GLY A 59 -7.54 20.18 -10.69
C GLY A 59 -7.86 18.74 -11.13
N TRP A 60 -7.00 17.79 -10.87
CA TRP A 60 -7.23 16.40 -11.28
C TRP A 60 -8.29 15.76 -10.37
N ARG A 61 -9.41 15.45 -10.95
CA ARG A 61 -10.47 14.70 -10.27
C ARG A 61 -10.22 13.21 -10.30
N ARG A 62 -9.36 12.73 -11.23
CA ARG A 62 -9.03 11.31 -11.41
C ARG A 62 -7.59 11.17 -11.84
N PHE A 63 -6.85 10.24 -11.22
CA PHE A 63 -5.45 9.95 -11.54
C PHE A 63 -5.02 8.61 -10.96
N TRP A 64 -4.00 8.01 -11.57
CA TRP A 64 -3.38 6.80 -11.06
C TRP A 64 -2.23 7.14 -10.10
N LEU A 65 -2.15 6.37 -9.02
CA LEU A 65 -0.98 6.30 -8.13
C LEU A 65 -0.33 4.93 -8.29
N VAL A 66 0.99 4.91 -8.51
CA VAL A 66 1.76 3.70 -8.76
C VAL A 66 3.00 3.68 -7.91
N ASP A 67 3.17 2.64 -7.13
CA ASP A 67 4.44 2.25 -6.55
C ASP A 67 4.88 0.92 -7.19
N PRO A 68 5.88 0.97 -8.07
CA PRO A 68 6.31 -0.20 -8.83
C PRO A 68 6.94 -1.30 -7.97
N LEU A 69 7.54 -0.92 -6.84
CA LEU A 69 8.17 -1.85 -5.90
C LEU A 69 8.25 -1.24 -4.49
N ASP A 70 7.13 -1.29 -3.75
CA ASP A 70 7.14 -0.95 -2.31
C ASP A 70 7.89 -2.01 -1.52
N GLY A 71 8.85 -1.59 -0.73
CA GLY A 71 9.71 -2.48 0.05
C GLY A 71 10.99 -2.87 -0.67
N THR A 72 11.65 -1.95 -1.35
CA THR A 72 12.95 -2.17 -2.02
C THR A 72 14.00 -2.76 -1.06
N LYS A 73 13.96 -2.41 0.23
CA LYS A 73 14.83 -3.01 1.25
C LYS A 73 14.55 -4.51 1.47
N GLU A 74 13.28 -4.91 1.46
CA GLU A 74 12.84 -6.30 1.53
C GLU A 74 13.27 -7.06 0.28
N PHE A 75 13.08 -6.47 -0.89
CA PHE A 75 13.50 -7.02 -2.18
C PHE A 75 15.01 -7.29 -2.20
N ILE A 76 15.84 -6.30 -1.85
CA ILE A 76 17.32 -6.43 -1.79
C ILE A 76 17.74 -7.53 -0.81
N LYS A 77 17.06 -7.65 0.33
CA LYS A 77 17.33 -8.67 1.35
C LYS A 77 16.70 -10.03 1.03
N ARG A 78 16.15 -10.23 -0.15
CA ARG A 78 15.47 -11.48 -0.56
C ARG A 78 14.35 -11.90 0.40
N ARG A 79 13.64 -10.94 0.97
CA ARG A 79 12.43 -11.16 1.73
C ARG A 79 11.23 -11.07 0.80
N ALA A 80 10.28 -11.97 0.97
CA ALA A 80 9.14 -12.08 0.05
C ALA A 80 8.08 -10.96 0.21
N GLU A 81 8.19 -10.13 1.24
CA GLU A 81 7.19 -9.14 1.62
C GLU A 81 7.45 -7.75 1.00
N PHE A 82 7.59 -7.69 -0.31
CA PHE A 82 7.55 -6.48 -1.12
C PHE A 82 6.32 -6.52 -2.03
N THR A 83 5.80 -5.36 -2.42
CA THR A 83 4.56 -5.29 -3.20
C THR A 83 4.68 -4.37 -4.41
N VAL A 84 3.83 -4.62 -5.39
CA VAL A 84 3.52 -3.71 -6.50
C VAL A 84 2.16 -3.12 -6.20
N ASN A 85 2.06 -1.79 -6.16
CA ASN A 85 0.85 -1.09 -5.78
C ASN A 85 0.34 -0.22 -6.94
N VAL A 86 -0.92 -0.38 -7.29
CA VAL A 86 -1.61 0.45 -8.28
C VAL A 86 -2.96 0.88 -7.72
N ALA A 87 -3.23 2.18 -7.70
CA ALA A 87 -4.53 2.69 -7.30
C ALA A 87 -5.07 3.73 -8.28
N LEU A 88 -6.38 3.73 -8.48
CA LEU A 88 -7.10 4.81 -9.13
C LEU A 88 -7.76 5.66 -8.05
N VAL A 89 -7.38 6.92 -8.00
CA VAL A 89 -7.99 7.92 -7.14
C VAL A 89 -9.03 8.70 -7.95
N ALA A 90 -10.21 8.91 -7.39
CA ALA A 90 -11.24 9.78 -7.94
C ALA A 90 -11.84 10.64 -6.83
N ASP A 91 -11.95 11.95 -7.08
CA ASP A 91 -12.49 12.93 -6.13
C ASP A 91 -11.85 12.84 -4.72
N GLY A 92 -10.54 12.58 -4.67
CA GLY A 92 -9.75 12.52 -3.43
C GLY A 92 -9.84 11.20 -2.66
N GLU A 93 -10.48 10.16 -3.21
CA GLU A 93 -10.59 8.84 -2.62
C GLU A 93 -10.09 7.73 -3.56
N PRO A 94 -9.46 6.66 -3.04
CA PRO A 94 -9.08 5.52 -3.87
C PRO A 94 -10.33 4.70 -4.21
N VAL A 95 -10.67 4.62 -5.50
CA VAL A 95 -11.86 3.91 -6.01
C VAL A 95 -11.55 2.55 -6.61
N PHE A 96 -10.29 2.28 -6.89
CA PHE A 96 -9.76 0.98 -7.31
C PHE A 96 -8.35 0.83 -6.75
N GLY A 97 -8.00 -0.37 -6.31
CA GLY A 97 -6.68 -0.65 -5.77
C GLY A 97 -6.26 -2.10 -5.99
N VAL A 98 -4.98 -2.28 -6.33
CA VAL A 98 -4.33 -3.58 -6.47
C VAL A 98 -3.03 -3.58 -5.68
N VAL A 99 -2.85 -4.58 -4.84
CA VAL A 99 -1.63 -4.87 -4.10
C VAL A 99 -1.19 -6.29 -4.46
N LEU A 100 -0.13 -6.41 -5.23
CA LEU A 100 0.47 -7.69 -5.60
C LEU A 100 1.75 -7.91 -4.80
N ALA A 101 1.85 -9.02 -4.06
CA ALA A 101 3.09 -9.50 -3.46
C ALA A 101 3.64 -10.67 -4.30
N PRO A 102 4.49 -10.39 -5.32
CA PRO A 102 4.80 -11.38 -6.36
C PRO A 102 5.63 -12.55 -5.85
N ALA A 103 6.46 -12.37 -4.83
CA ALA A 103 7.24 -13.45 -4.24
C ALA A 103 6.41 -14.38 -3.33
N LEU A 104 5.21 -13.95 -2.94
CA LEU A 104 4.25 -14.75 -2.18
C LEU A 104 3.16 -15.35 -3.06
N ASP A 105 3.12 -14.97 -4.35
CA ASP A 105 2.03 -15.29 -5.28
C ASP A 105 0.67 -14.92 -4.68
N LEU A 106 0.59 -13.69 -4.15
CA LEU A 106 -0.54 -13.20 -3.37
C LEU A 106 -1.01 -11.86 -3.94
N LEU A 107 -2.27 -11.79 -4.32
CA LEU A 107 -2.93 -10.63 -4.87
C LEU A 107 -4.08 -10.19 -3.98
N TYR A 108 -4.13 -8.88 -3.67
CA TYR A 108 -5.31 -8.22 -3.13
C TYR A 108 -5.79 -7.16 -4.11
N TRP A 109 -7.09 -7.03 -4.23
CA TRP A 109 -7.67 -5.96 -5.02
C TRP A 109 -9.04 -5.55 -4.49
N ALA A 110 -9.44 -4.31 -4.80
CA ALA A 110 -10.73 -3.78 -4.44
C ALA A 110 -11.21 -2.76 -5.45
N GLN A 111 -12.52 -2.64 -5.56
CA GLN A 111 -13.19 -1.59 -6.30
C GLN A 111 -14.33 -1.02 -5.46
N LYS A 112 -14.49 0.30 -5.47
CA LYS A 112 -15.53 1.00 -4.70
C LYS A 112 -16.92 0.44 -5.04
N GLY A 113 -17.62 -0.03 -4.00
CA GLY A 113 -18.94 -0.65 -4.12
C GLY A 113 -18.94 -2.15 -4.44
N GLU A 114 -17.79 -2.73 -4.89
CA GLU A 114 -17.69 -4.15 -5.26
C GLU A 114 -17.03 -5.01 -4.15
N GLY A 115 -16.45 -4.33 -3.13
CA GLY A 115 -15.77 -4.98 -2.02
C GLY A 115 -14.30 -5.25 -2.27
N ALA A 116 -13.67 -5.98 -1.33
CA ALA A 116 -12.26 -6.35 -1.36
C ALA A 116 -12.08 -7.86 -1.50
N TRP A 117 -11.04 -8.26 -2.22
CA TRP A 117 -10.79 -9.62 -2.63
C TRP A 117 -9.32 -10.01 -2.44
N ARG A 118 -9.09 -11.29 -2.24
CA ARG A 118 -7.76 -11.90 -2.17
C ARG A 118 -7.70 -13.11 -3.10
N GLU A 119 -6.58 -13.26 -3.79
CA GLU A 119 -6.21 -14.45 -4.54
C GLU A 119 -4.85 -14.93 -4.03
N ASP A 120 -4.75 -16.19 -3.66
CA ASP A 120 -3.54 -16.81 -3.10
C ASP A 120 -3.13 -17.97 -4.01
N LYS A 121 -1.88 -17.91 -4.52
CA LYS A 121 -1.24 -18.95 -5.35
C LYS A 121 -2.06 -19.35 -6.57
N GLY A 122 -2.61 -18.36 -7.28
CA GLY A 122 -3.42 -18.58 -8.46
C GLY A 122 -4.74 -19.32 -8.19
N GLY A 123 -5.19 -19.35 -6.93
CA GLY A 123 -6.49 -19.90 -6.54
C GLY A 123 -7.67 -19.03 -6.99
N ALA A 124 -8.88 -19.46 -6.68
CA ALA A 124 -10.06 -18.63 -6.94
C ALA A 124 -10.06 -17.40 -6.02
N PRO A 125 -10.45 -16.20 -6.53
CA PRO A 125 -10.59 -15.02 -5.69
C PRO A 125 -11.59 -15.25 -4.55
N GLU A 126 -11.20 -14.87 -3.35
CA GLU A 126 -12.02 -14.89 -2.15
C GLU A 126 -12.35 -13.48 -1.69
N ARG A 127 -13.61 -13.22 -1.37
CA ARG A 127 -13.99 -11.95 -0.77
C ARG A 127 -13.49 -11.88 0.67
N ILE A 128 -12.82 -10.79 1.02
CA ILE A 128 -12.27 -10.57 2.35
C ILE A 128 -13.09 -9.56 3.13
N TYR A 129 -13.02 -9.67 4.47
CA TYR A 129 -13.75 -8.79 5.37
C TYR A 129 -12.92 -8.42 6.59
N SER A 130 -12.97 -7.15 6.95
CA SER A 130 -12.52 -6.66 8.25
C SER A 130 -13.72 -6.32 9.14
N THR A 131 -13.50 -6.41 10.44
CA THR A 131 -14.48 -6.00 11.46
C THR A 131 -13.79 -5.05 12.42
N ALA A 132 -14.47 -3.96 12.80
CA ALA A 132 -13.95 -3.09 13.85
C ALA A 132 -13.84 -3.88 15.15
N PRO A 133 -12.71 -3.78 15.88
CA PRO A 133 -12.58 -4.42 17.18
C PRO A 133 -13.61 -3.84 18.16
N ALA A 134 -14.10 -4.67 19.09
CA ALA A 134 -15.00 -4.19 20.14
C ALA A 134 -14.25 -3.17 21.03
N PRO A 135 -14.92 -2.10 21.50
CA PRO A 135 -14.28 -1.11 22.38
C PRO A 135 -13.62 -1.76 23.60
N GLY A 136 -12.33 -1.45 23.80
CA GLY A 136 -11.55 -1.98 24.92
C GLY A 136 -11.07 -3.42 24.79
N SER A 137 -11.36 -4.11 23.70
CA SER A 137 -10.82 -5.45 23.45
C SER A 137 -9.32 -5.41 23.17
N PRO A 138 -8.55 -6.45 23.60
CA PRO A 138 -7.14 -6.54 23.27
C PRO A 138 -6.92 -6.74 21.75
N LEU A 139 -5.99 -5.97 21.17
CA LEU A 139 -5.80 -5.82 19.73
C LEU A 139 -4.62 -6.65 19.20
N THR A 140 -4.77 -7.21 18.03
CA THR A 140 -3.65 -7.65 17.18
C THR A 140 -3.17 -6.48 16.34
N VAL A 141 -1.93 -6.03 16.58
CA VAL A 141 -1.31 -4.90 15.87
C VAL A 141 -0.40 -5.41 14.78
N VAL A 142 -0.57 -4.95 13.54
CA VAL A 142 0.42 -5.16 12.50
C VAL A 142 1.37 -3.95 12.44
N GLU A 143 2.67 -4.25 12.45
CA GLU A 143 3.74 -3.25 12.43
C GLU A 143 4.72 -3.47 11.27
N SER A 144 5.52 -2.46 10.96
CA SER A 144 6.53 -2.55 9.92
C SER A 144 7.62 -3.57 10.27
N LEU A 145 7.98 -4.41 9.31
CA LEU A 145 9.08 -5.35 9.43
C LEU A 145 10.45 -4.65 9.56
N SER A 146 10.64 -3.52 8.86
CA SER A 146 11.95 -2.87 8.69
C SER A 146 12.07 -1.48 9.30
N HIS A 147 10.99 -0.93 9.88
CA HIS A 147 10.99 0.43 10.43
C HIS A 147 10.44 0.47 11.86
N PRO A 148 11.24 -0.01 12.85
CA PRO A 148 10.89 0.19 14.25
C PRO A 148 10.91 1.70 14.58
N SER A 149 10.01 2.14 15.48
CA SER A 149 9.92 3.54 15.86
C SER A 149 9.59 3.66 17.35
N ALA A 150 10.23 4.62 18.03
CA ALA A 150 9.98 4.89 19.44
C ALA A 150 8.53 5.39 19.65
N GLU A 151 8.03 6.19 18.74
CA GLU A 151 6.67 6.71 18.75
C GLU A 151 5.64 5.57 18.68
N LEU A 152 5.95 4.50 17.96
CA LEU A 152 5.09 3.31 17.92
C LEU A 152 5.08 2.62 19.29
N GLU A 153 6.22 2.45 19.94
CA GLU A 153 6.28 1.83 21.27
C GLU A 153 5.51 2.66 22.30
N GLU A 154 5.60 4.00 22.26
CA GLU A 154 4.82 4.87 23.11
C GLU A 154 3.31 4.75 22.85
N TYR A 155 2.90 4.74 21.58
CA TYR A 155 1.49 4.56 21.20
C TYR A 155 0.94 3.21 21.70
N LEU A 156 1.70 2.13 21.54
CA LEU A 156 1.26 0.80 21.97
C LEU A 156 1.07 0.65 23.48
N GLN A 157 1.67 1.53 24.30
CA GLN A 157 1.42 1.57 25.74
C GLN A 157 0.06 2.19 26.08
N THR A 158 -0.58 2.89 25.16
CA THR A 158 -1.88 3.57 25.38
C THR A 158 -3.08 2.72 25.01
N ILE A 159 -2.87 1.55 24.42
CA ILE A 159 -3.93 0.65 23.94
C ILE A 159 -3.74 -0.78 24.45
N PRO A 160 -4.82 -1.57 24.62
CA PRO A 160 -4.69 -2.97 25.00
C PRO A 160 -4.18 -3.82 23.82
N VAL A 161 -2.93 -4.28 23.87
CA VAL A 161 -2.31 -5.12 22.85
C VAL A 161 -2.31 -6.57 23.26
N ALA A 162 -2.98 -7.45 22.48
CA ALA A 162 -2.94 -8.90 22.64
C ALA A 162 -1.77 -9.53 21.91
N ARG A 163 -1.48 -9.07 20.70
CA ARG A 163 -0.45 -9.64 19.84
C ARG A 163 0.12 -8.59 18.88
N ARG A 164 1.41 -8.72 18.59
CA ARG A 164 2.10 -7.95 17.57
C ARG A 164 2.52 -8.89 16.43
N VAL A 165 2.23 -8.51 15.21
CA VAL A 165 2.63 -9.21 13.98
C VAL A 165 3.36 -8.24 13.07
N LYS A 166 4.29 -8.75 12.24
CA LYS A 166 5.09 -7.92 11.33
C LYS A 166 4.80 -8.25 9.90
N ALA A 167 4.65 -7.21 9.07
CA ALA A 167 4.54 -7.35 7.63
C ALA A 167 5.31 -6.24 6.91
N GLY A 168 5.81 -6.56 5.73
CA GLY A 168 6.42 -5.60 4.81
C GLY A 168 5.36 -4.84 3.99
N SER A 169 5.76 -3.70 3.44
CA SER A 169 5.03 -2.98 2.39
C SER A 169 3.54 -2.75 2.67
N SER A 170 2.74 -2.63 1.63
CA SER A 170 1.27 -2.46 1.68
C SER A 170 0.52 -3.69 2.22
N LEU A 171 1.18 -4.83 2.43
CA LEU A 171 0.57 -6.00 3.08
C LEU A 171 -0.02 -5.69 4.46
N LYS A 172 0.47 -4.66 5.16
CA LYS A 172 -0.07 -4.24 6.45
C LYS A 172 -1.53 -3.78 6.35
N PHE A 173 -1.90 -3.06 5.30
CA PHE A 173 -3.30 -2.72 5.01
C PHE A 173 -4.14 -3.97 4.71
N CYS A 174 -3.58 -4.86 3.89
CA CYS A 174 -4.25 -6.10 3.49
C CYS A 174 -4.52 -7.02 4.68
N TRP A 175 -3.61 -7.07 5.67
CA TRP A 175 -3.79 -7.88 6.88
C TRP A 175 -4.84 -7.32 7.83
N VAL A 176 -5.06 -6.00 7.84
CA VAL A 176 -6.22 -5.42 8.53
C VAL A 176 -7.50 -5.70 7.73
N ALA A 177 -7.42 -5.58 6.40
CA ALA A 177 -8.57 -5.80 5.52
C ALA A 177 -9.09 -7.24 5.54
N ASP A 178 -8.23 -8.25 5.73
CA ASP A 178 -8.62 -9.67 5.78
C ASP A 178 -8.75 -10.23 7.22
N GLY A 179 -8.65 -9.37 8.23
CA GLY A 179 -8.88 -9.72 9.64
C GLY A 179 -7.73 -10.47 10.31
N ARG A 180 -6.53 -10.55 9.71
CA ARG A 180 -5.33 -11.09 10.36
C ARG A 180 -4.76 -10.18 11.43
N ALA A 181 -5.04 -8.87 11.33
CA ALA A 181 -4.74 -7.87 12.33
C ALA A 181 -5.95 -6.96 12.53
N ASP A 182 -6.04 -6.35 13.70
CA ASP A 182 -7.12 -5.44 14.05
C ASP A 182 -6.77 -3.99 13.65
N ILE A 183 -5.50 -3.60 13.87
CA ILE A 183 -5.05 -2.24 13.57
C ILE A 183 -3.66 -2.20 12.94
N TYR A 184 -3.43 -1.13 12.16
CA TYR A 184 -2.14 -0.74 11.62
C TYR A 184 -1.83 0.71 11.97
N PRO A 185 -1.06 0.97 13.05
CA PRO A 185 -0.51 2.29 13.34
C PRO A 185 0.74 2.54 12.49
N ARG A 186 0.74 3.66 11.76
CA ARG A 186 1.88 4.14 10.98
C ARG A 186 2.26 5.55 11.46
N LEU A 187 3.28 5.64 12.29
CA LEU A 187 3.71 6.88 12.92
C LEU A 187 4.93 7.54 12.24
N GLY A 188 5.46 6.91 11.21
CA GLY A 188 6.48 7.47 10.33
C GLY A 188 5.92 7.86 8.98
N PRO A 189 6.66 8.67 8.18
CA PRO A 189 6.20 9.16 6.89
C PRO A 189 5.97 8.03 5.88
N THR A 190 5.03 8.25 4.98
CA THR A 190 4.78 7.47 3.76
C THR A 190 4.36 8.43 2.66
N MET A 191 4.43 7.98 1.42
CA MET A 191 3.91 8.72 0.28
C MET A 191 2.51 8.22 -0.09
N GLU A 192 1.77 9.01 -0.87
CA GLU A 192 0.42 8.61 -1.30
C GLU A 192 0.43 7.30 -2.10
N TRP A 193 1.43 7.07 -2.94
CA TRP A 193 1.55 5.83 -3.73
C TRP A 193 1.85 4.58 -2.90
N ASP A 194 2.50 4.72 -1.72
CA ASP A 194 2.76 3.59 -0.80
C ASP A 194 1.46 3.02 -0.22
N VAL A 195 0.42 3.86 -0.10
CA VAL A 195 -0.76 3.54 0.71
C VAL A 195 -2.07 3.44 -0.06
N ALA A 196 -2.21 4.12 -1.20
CA ALA A 196 -3.50 4.26 -1.86
C ALA A 196 -4.16 2.93 -2.27
N ALA A 197 -3.38 1.98 -2.77
CA ALA A 197 -3.87 0.65 -3.14
C ALA A 197 -4.34 -0.13 -1.92
N GLY A 198 -3.51 -0.19 -0.87
CA GLY A 198 -3.84 -0.85 0.39
C GLY A 198 -5.02 -0.19 1.10
N ASP A 199 -5.10 1.15 1.09
CA ASP A 199 -6.22 1.90 1.66
C ASP A 199 -7.54 1.61 0.93
N CYS A 200 -7.51 1.47 -0.41
CA CYS A 200 -8.68 1.02 -1.17
C CYS A 200 -9.14 -0.37 -0.71
N VAL A 201 -8.21 -1.33 -0.61
CA VAL A 201 -8.51 -2.69 -0.14
C VAL A 201 -9.11 -2.66 1.27
N TYR A 202 -8.54 -1.87 2.19
CA TYR A 202 -9.06 -1.72 3.54
C TYR A 202 -10.46 -1.07 3.55
N ARG A 203 -10.66 0.05 2.86
CA ARG A 203 -11.96 0.74 2.81
C ARG A 203 -13.08 -0.17 2.32
N GLN A 204 -12.81 -0.98 1.30
CA GLN A 204 -13.80 -1.86 0.68
C GLN A 204 -13.95 -3.22 1.38
N SER A 205 -13.19 -3.48 2.44
CA SER A 205 -13.26 -4.73 3.22
C SER A 205 -14.34 -4.74 4.30
N GLY A 206 -15.06 -3.64 4.52
CA GLY A 206 -16.12 -3.60 5.52
C GLY A 206 -17.28 -4.54 5.20
N ARG A 207 -17.80 -5.23 6.20
CA ARG A 207 -18.91 -6.16 6.04
C ARG A 207 -20.24 -5.44 5.81
N ASP A 208 -20.43 -4.32 6.49
CA ASP A 208 -21.68 -3.54 6.51
C ASP A 208 -21.54 -2.17 5.83
N GLY A 209 -20.55 -2.01 4.94
CA GLY A 209 -20.24 -0.78 4.24
C GLY A 209 -18.75 -0.47 4.22
N GLU A 210 -18.37 0.70 3.73
CA GLU A 210 -16.96 1.10 3.66
C GLU A 210 -16.38 1.33 5.06
N ARG A 211 -15.10 0.90 5.23
CA ARG A 211 -14.31 1.24 6.43
C ARG A 211 -13.84 2.69 6.35
N SER A 212 -13.85 3.36 7.49
CA SER A 212 -13.30 4.72 7.60
C SER A 212 -11.78 4.71 7.55
N SER A 213 -11.19 5.64 6.79
CA SER A 213 -9.75 5.85 6.72
C SER A 213 -9.44 7.35 6.81
N PRO A 214 -8.39 7.74 7.56
CA PRO A 214 -8.00 9.16 7.68
C PRO A 214 -7.20 9.67 6.46
N LEU A 215 -6.87 8.80 5.52
CA LEU A 215 -6.02 9.14 4.38
C LEU A 215 -6.78 9.96 3.33
N THR A 216 -6.09 10.95 2.78
CA THR A 216 -6.57 11.81 1.69
C THR A 216 -5.50 11.89 0.60
N TYR A 217 -5.94 12.18 -0.64
CA TYR A 217 -5.09 12.08 -1.82
C TYR A 217 -5.09 13.39 -2.63
N ASN A 218 -4.04 13.55 -3.45
CA ASN A 218 -3.76 14.76 -4.22
C ASN A 218 -3.42 15.97 -3.34
N LYS A 219 -2.71 15.74 -2.23
CA LYS A 219 -2.24 16.82 -1.36
C LYS A 219 -1.16 17.68 -2.03
N PRO A 220 -0.94 18.93 -1.62
CA PRO A 220 0.20 19.75 -2.09
C PRO A 220 1.54 19.01 -1.91
N ASP A 221 1.78 18.45 -0.74
CA ASP A 221 2.83 17.47 -0.47
C ASP A 221 2.19 16.08 -0.50
N LEU A 222 2.71 15.20 -1.36
CA LEU A 222 2.24 13.81 -1.51
C LEU A 222 2.59 12.93 -0.30
N ARG A 223 3.26 13.50 0.70
CA ARG A 223 3.57 12.81 1.97
C ARG A 223 2.34 12.71 2.86
N ASN A 224 2.20 11.56 3.50
CA ASN A 224 1.16 11.34 4.49
C ASN A 224 1.64 11.71 5.91
N PRO A 225 0.76 12.30 6.74
CA PRO A 225 0.99 12.37 8.17
C PRO A 225 0.91 10.97 8.81
N SER A 226 1.21 10.87 10.09
CA SER A 226 0.94 9.66 10.88
C SER A 226 -0.55 9.30 10.85
N PHE A 227 -0.85 8.00 10.81
CA PHE A 227 -2.23 7.51 10.78
C PHE A 227 -2.38 6.16 11.51
N VAL A 228 -3.61 5.82 11.84
CA VAL A 228 -4.01 4.49 12.31
C VAL A 228 -5.17 3.99 11.45
N ILE A 229 -5.05 2.76 10.97
CA ILE A 229 -6.09 2.03 10.24
C ILE A 229 -6.65 0.94 11.14
N GLY A 230 -7.95 0.68 11.06
CA GLY A 230 -8.61 -0.44 11.75
C GLY A 230 -9.51 -0.06 12.93
N LEU A 231 -9.41 1.19 13.43
CA LEU A 231 -10.26 1.70 14.52
C LEU A 231 -11.66 2.08 14.03
#